data_5769040d7a4c1fd0c7aefa9ca71fab09
#
_entry.id   5769040d7a4c1fd0c7aefa9ca71fab09
#
_cell.length_a   1.000
_cell.length_b   1.000
_cell.length_c   1.000
_cell.angle_alpha   90.00
_cell.angle_beta   90.00
_cell.angle_gamma   90.00
#
_symmetry.space_group_name_H-M   'P 1'
#
loop_
_entity.id
_entity.type
_entity.pdbx_description
1 polymer ?
#
loop_
_entity_poly.entity_id
_entity_poly.type
_entity_poly.pdbx_seq_one_letter_code
_entity_poly.pdbx_strand_id
1 'polypeptide(L)'
;MNFETVIGLEVHVELNTNSKIFSPTSAHFGNEQNTNTNVIDWSFPGVLPVLNKGVVDAGIKAALALNMDIHQHMHFDRKNYFYPDNPKAYQISQFDEPIGYNGWIEVQLEDGTTKKIGIERAHLEEDAGKNTHGTDGFSYVDLNRQGVPLIEIVSEADMRSPEEAYAYLTALK
;
A
#
# COMPACT_ATOMS: atom_id res chain seq x y z
N MET A 1 -6.71 18.54 32.68
CA MET A 1 -5.75 17.73 31.92
C MET A 1 -5.50 18.44 30.60
N ASN A 2 -4.27 18.66 30.23
CA ASN A 2 -3.94 19.19 28.90
C ASN A 2 -3.64 17.97 28.00
N PHE A 3 -4.29 17.91 26.83
CA PHE A 3 -4.02 16.90 25.82
C PHE A 3 -3.21 17.52 24.68
N GLU A 4 -2.27 16.75 24.14
CA GLU A 4 -1.52 17.08 22.94
C GLU A 4 -2.05 16.19 21.80
N THR A 5 -2.34 16.79 20.65
CA THR A 5 -2.69 16.04 19.44
C THR A 5 -1.43 15.44 18.82
N VAL A 6 -1.45 14.15 18.54
CA VAL A 6 -0.36 13.41 17.88
C VAL A 6 -0.97 12.64 16.71
N ILE A 7 -0.45 12.89 15.50
CA ILE A 7 -0.97 12.32 14.26
C ILE A 7 0.15 11.63 13.49
N GLY A 8 -0.08 10.36 13.15
CA GLY A 8 0.65 9.61 12.13
C GLY A 8 -0.33 9.20 11.04
N LEU A 9 0.14 9.04 9.80
CA LEU A 9 -0.66 8.64 8.66
C LEU A 9 -0.06 7.45 7.94
N GLU A 10 -0.93 6.54 7.50
CA GLU A 10 -0.62 5.44 6.61
C GLU A 10 -1.31 5.73 5.27
N VAL A 11 -0.56 5.73 4.19
CA VAL A 11 -1.05 6.10 2.85
C VAL A 11 -0.74 4.99 1.87
N HIS A 12 -1.80 4.41 1.27
CA HIS A 12 -1.67 3.43 0.21
C HIS A 12 -1.67 4.11 -1.16
N VAL A 13 -0.74 3.70 -2.01
CA VAL A 13 -0.66 4.17 -3.40
C VAL A 13 -0.62 2.95 -4.32
N GLU A 14 -1.57 2.86 -5.26
CA GLU A 14 -1.52 1.87 -6.33
C GLU A 14 -0.35 2.17 -7.28
N LEU A 15 0.48 1.16 -7.52
CA LEU A 15 1.60 1.28 -8.46
C LEU A 15 1.14 0.96 -9.88
N ASN A 16 1.44 1.86 -10.81
CA ASN A 16 1.01 1.76 -12.20
C ASN A 16 1.88 0.75 -12.98
N THR A 17 1.52 -0.53 -12.89
CA THR A 17 2.12 -1.63 -13.63
C THR A 17 1.09 -2.30 -14.55
N ASN A 18 1.53 -2.96 -15.61
CA ASN A 18 0.63 -3.66 -16.53
C ASN A 18 0.02 -4.92 -15.91
N SER A 19 0.76 -5.59 -15.04
CA SER A 19 0.33 -6.80 -14.35
C SER A 19 0.40 -6.63 -12.84
N LYS A 20 -0.30 -7.49 -12.13
CA LYS A 20 -0.33 -7.55 -10.67
C LYS A 20 1.04 -7.84 -10.06
N ILE A 21 1.17 -7.66 -8.73
CA ILE A 21 2.46 -7.83 -8.04
C ILE A 21 2.96 -9.28 -8.08
N PHE A 22 2.07 -10.27 -7.96
CA PHE A 22 2.44 -11.70 -7.87
C PHE A 22 1.74 -12.58 -8.90
N SER A 23 1.02 -11.99 -9.85
CA SER A 23 0.22 -12.66 -10.86
C SER A 23 0.41 -11.97 -12.21
N PRO A 24 0.39 -12.71 -13.33
CA PRO A 24 0.50 -12.11 -14.67
C PRO A 24 -0.78 -11.42 -15.15
N THR A 25 -1.84 -11.45 -14.35
CA THR A 25 -3.11 -10.84 -14.70
C THR A 25 -3.01 -9.33 -14.77
N SER A 26 -3.84 -8.70 -15.61
CA SER A 26 -3.91 -7.25 -15.75
C SER A 26 -4.20 -6.56 -14.42
N ALA A 27 -3.44 -5.49 -14.14
CA ALA A 27 -3.69 -4.58 -13.01
C ALA A 27 -4.59 -3.39 -13.39
N HIS A 28 -5.07 -3.30 -14.64
CA HIS A 28 -5.86 -2.17 -15.10
C HIS A 28 -7.27 -2.15 -14.50
N PHE A 29 -7.69 -0.95 -14.11
CA PHE A 29 -9.02 -0.68 -13.59
C PHE A 29 -10.07 -0.59 -14.72
N GLY A 30 -11.34 -0.90 -14.40
CA GLY A 30 -12.50 -0.61 -15.24
C GLY A 30 -12.98 -1.76 -16.12
N ASN A 31 -12.40 -2.95 -16.05
CA ASN A 31 -12.90 -4.14 -16.72
C ASN A 31 -14.11 -4.75 -15.99
N GLU A 32 -14.85 -5.61 -16.70
CA GLU A 32 -15.96 -6.37 -16.12
C GLU A 32 -15.51 -7.14 -14.86
N GLN A 33 -16.39 -7.27 -13.88
CA GLN A 33 -16.10 -7.91 -12.59
C GLN A 33 -15.55 -9.32 -12.75
N ASN A 34 -14.51 -9.65 -11.99
CA ASN A 34 -13.85 -10.96 -11.97
C ASN A 34 -13.26 -11.43 -13.31
N THR A 35 -12.98 -10.50 -14.25
CA THR A 35 -12.34 -10.84 -15.54
C THR A 35 -10.82 -10.71 -15.50
N ASN A 36 -10.26 -9.84 -14.63
CA ASN A 36 -8.83 -9.70 -14.42
C ASN A 36 -8.34 -10.64 -13.30
N THR A 37 -8.62 -11.93 -13.43
CA THR A 37 -8.31 -12.92 -12.41
C THR A 37 -7.78 -14.21 -13.01
N ASN A 38 -6.98 -14.93 -12.25
CA ASN A 38 -6.49 -16.26 -12.59
C ASN A 38 -6.39 -17.15 -11.34
N VAL A 39 -5.84 -18.35 -11.47
CA VAL A 39 -5.73 -19.32 -10.37
C VAL A 39 -4.92 -18.81 -9.17
N ILE A 40 -3.99 -17.85 -9.37
CA ILE A 40 -3.21 -17.23 -8.30
C ILE A 40 -4.11 -16.26 -7.53
N ASP A 41 -4.84 -15.40 -8.24
CA ASP A 41 -5.76 -14.43 -7.65
C ASP A 41 -6.91 -15.12 -6.89
N TRP A 42 -7.34 -16.30 -7.38
CA TRP A 42 -8.36 -17.14 -6.73
C TRP A 42 -7.80 -18.00 -5.59
N SER A 43 -6.49 -17.98 -5.37
CA SER A 43 -5.85 -18.75 -4.30
C SER A 43 -6.02 -20.27 -4.39
N PHE A 44 -5.93 -20.82 -5.59
CA PHE A 44 -6.05 -22.27 -5.78
C PHE A 44 -4.90 -23.00 -5.04
N PRO A 45 -5.17 -24.17 -4.49
CA PRO A 45 -4.13 -24.96 -3.80
C PRO A 45 -2.90 -25.21 -4.69
N GLY A 46 -1.71 -24.94 -4.15
CA GLY A 46 -0.45 -25.15 -4.84
C GLY A 46 0.06 -24.01 -5.71
N VAL A 47 -0.68 -22.88 -5.81
CA VAL A 47 -0.18 -21.69 -6.51
C VAL A 47 0.93 -21.01 -5.70
N LEU A 48 1.93 -20.47 -6.40
CA LEU A 48 3.03 -19.72 -5.81
C LEU A 48 3.13 -18.33 -6.45
N PRO A 49 3.38 -17.29 -5.63
CA PRO A 49 3.57 -15.93 -6.13
C PRO A 49 4.91 -15.80 -6.88
N VAL A 50 4.93 -14.98 -7.92
CA VAL A 50 6.15 -14.56 -8.63
C VAL A 50 6.19 -13.04 -8.68
N LEU A 51 7.19 -12.45 -8.05
CA LEU A 51 7.31 -11.01 -7.89
C LEU A 51 7.50 -10.29 -9.23
N ASN A 52 6.70 -9.25 -9.46
CA ASN A 52 6.81 -8.36 -10.60
C ASN A 52 7.98 -7.39 -10.40
N LYS A 53 9.00 -7.47 -11.25
CA LYS A 53 10.16 -6.57 -11.20
C LYS A 53 9.78 -5.09 -11.31
N GLY A 54 8.77 -4.74 -12.14
CA GLY A 54 8.31 -3.37 -12.30
C GLY A 54 7.79 -2.74 -11.01
N VAL A 55 7.23 -3.55 -10.12
CA VAL A 55 6.77 -3.12 -8.79
C VAL A 55 7.95 -2.75 -7.90
N VAL A 56 9.01 -3.57 -7.92
CA VAL A 56 10.25 -3.27 -7.16
C VAL A 56 10.89 -1.98 -7.67
N ASP A 57 11.00 -1.84 -9.00
CA ASP A 57 11.58 -0.63 -9.63
C ASP A 57 10.76 0.63 -9.26
N ALA A 58 9.43 0.53 -9.21
CA ALA A 58 8.54 1.63 -8.79
C ALA A 58 8.69 1.95 -7.29
N GLY A 59 8.75 0.92 -6.45
CA GLY A 59 8.97 1.07 -5.00
C GLY A 59 10.30 1.75 -4.68
N ILE A 60 11.39 1.38 -5.36
CA ILE A 60 12.70 2.03 -5.22
C ILE A 60 12.61 3.52 -5.60
N LYS A 61 11.92 3.85 -6.71
CA LYS A 61 11.74 5.25 -7.11
C LYS A 61 10.97 6.05 -6.07
N ALA A 62 9.89 5.48 -5.53
CA ALA A 62 9.11 6.12 -4.47
C ALA A 62 9.96 6.34 -3.21
N ALA A 63 10.71 5.32 -2.76
CA ALA A 63 11.58 5.43 -1.61
C ALA A 63 12.65 6.51 -1.78
N LEU A 64 13.28 6.59 -2.96
CA LEU A 64 14.26 7.65 -3.27
C LEU A 64 13.63 9.05 -3.27
N ALA A 65 12.41 9.20 -3.81
CA ALA A 65 11.69 10.47 -3.81
C ALA A 65 11.32 10.94 -2.39
N LEU A 66 11.15 9.99 -1.46
CA LEU A 66 10.85 10.23 -0.06
C LEU A 66 12.10 10.32 0.84
N ASN A 67 13.29 10.49 0.23
CA ASN A 67 14.57 10.57 0.95
C ASN A 67 14.84 9.38 1.88
N MET A 68 14.42 8.19 1.50
CA MET A 68 14.56 6.97 2.31
C MET A 68 15.87 6.24 2.05
N ASP A 69 16.34 5.54 3.06
CA ASP A 69 17.31 4.47 2.90
C ASP A 69 16.63 3.25 2.28
N ILE A 70 17.33 2.52 1.41
CA ILE A 70 16.78 1.34 0.71
C ILE A 70 17.46 0.08 1.22
N HIS A 71 16.67 -0.89 1.66
CA HIS A 71 17.19 -2.20 2.01
C HIS A 71 17.76 -2.91 0.79
N GLN A 72 19.03 -3.34 0.89
CA GLN A 72 19.69 -4.14 -0.15
C GLN A 72 19.18 -5.59 -0.17
N HIS A 73 18.62 -6.04 0.95
CA HIS A 73 17.95 -7.31 1.13
C HIS A 73 16.59 -7.02 1.76
N MET A 74 15.53 -7.22 0.99
CA MET A 74 14.15 -7.10 1.46
C MET A 74 13.47 -8.47 1.42
N HIS A 75 12.50 -8.70 2.28
CA HIS A 75 11.67 -9.90 2.21
C HIS A 75 10.19 -9.58 2.36
N PHE A 76 9.36 -10.53 2.00
CA PHE A 76 7.92 -10.44 2.17
C PHE A 76 7.45 -11.32 3.32
N ASP A 77 6.48 -10.80 4.05
CA ASP A 77 5.81 -11.42 5.16
C ASP A 77 4.37 -11.77 4.80
N ARG A 78 3.71 -12.58 5.64
CA ARG A 78 2.31 -12.93 5.49
C ARG A 78 1.50 -12.29 6.61
N LYS A 79 0.65 -11.32 6.24
CA LYS A 79 -0.34 -10.72 7.14
C LYS A 79 -1.61 -11.56 7.10
N ASN A 80 -1.80 -12.40 8.11
CA ASN A 80 -2.90 -13.39 8.14
C ASN A 80 -4.19 -12.75 8.65
N TYR A 81 -5.25 -12.82 7.84
CA TYR A 81 -6.61 -12.46 8.23
C TYR A 81 -7.64 -13.08 7.29
N PHE A 82 -8.87 -13.29 7.80
CA PHE A 82 -9.99 -13.86 7.04
C PHE A 82 -10.97 -12.76 6.68
N TYR A 83 -11.17 -12.53 5.38
CA TYR A 83 -12.21 -11.66 4.86
C TYR A 83 -12.62 -12.11 3.46
N PRO A 84 -13.87 -11.87 3.01
CA PRO A 84 -14.34 -12.35 1.71
C PRO A 84 -13.51 -11.93 0.51
N ASP A 85 -12.88 -10.75 0.54
CA ASP A 85 -12.03 -10.19 -0.52
C ASP A 85 -10.56 -10.61 -0.44
N ASN A 86 -10.22 -11.46 0.53
CA ASN A 86 -8.87 -12.01 0.72
C ASN A 86 -8.89 -13.55 0.62
N PRO A 87 -8.97 -14.12 -0.59
CA PRO A 87 -9.21 -15.56 -0.76
C PRO A 87 -8.08 -16.45 -0.25
N LYS A 88 -6.84 -15.93 -0.16
CA LYS A 88 -5.70 -16.65 0.42
C LYS A 88 -5.76 -16.75 1.95
N ALA A 89 -6.62 -15.96 2.59
CA ALA A 89 -6.62 -15.77 4.03
C ALA A 89 -5.33 -15.14 4.61
N TYR A 90 -4.45 -14.67 3.73
CA TYR A 90 -3.30 -13.83 4.08
C TYR A 90 -3.02 -12.83 2.95
N GLN A 91 -2.44 -11.69 3.29
CA GLN A 91 -1.92 -10.69 2.38
C GLN A 91 -0.40 -10.78 2.41
N ILE A 92 0.23 -10.76 1.22
CA ILE A 92 1.68 -10.64 1.12
C ILE A 92 2.03 -9.17 1.27
N SER A 93 2.87 -8.85 2.24
CA SER A 93 3.29 -7.51 2.63
C SER A 93 4.76 -7.53 3.06
N GLN A 94 5.28 -6.45 3.63
CA GLN A 94 6.62 -6.39 4.22
C GLN A 94 6.52 -5.77 5.61
N PHE A 95 7.35 -6.20 6.55
CA PHE A 95 7.37 -5.63 7.91
C PHE A 95 8.79 -5.32 8.39
N ASP A 96 9.63 -6.35 8.65
CA ASP A 96 10.96 -6.15 9.26
C ASP A 96 11.98 -5.56 8.28
N GLU A 97 11.92 -5.96 7.00
CA GLU A 97 12.83 -5.48 5.95
C GLU A 97 12.02 -4.92 4.76
N PRO A 98 11.35 -3.77 4.94
CA PRO A 98 10.59 -3.11 3.88
C PRO A 98 11.52 -2.57 2.79
N ILE A 99 10.97 -2.16 1.64
CA ILE A 99 11.78 -1.63 0.55
C ILE A 99 12.52 -0.33 0.94
N GLY A 100 11.90 0.52 1.80
CA GLY A 100 12.49 1.77 2.25
C GLY A 100 12.19 2.06 3.73
N TYR A 101 13.09 2.79 4.39
CA TYR A 101 13.00 3.16 5.80
C TYR A 101 13.71 4.50 6.07
N ASN A 102 13.47 5.11 7.23
CA ASN A 102 14.10 6.36 7.67
C ASN A 102 13.97 7.52 6.67
N GLY A 103 12.80 7.64 6.03
CA GLY A 103 12.54 8.71 5.07
C GLY A 103 12.06 9.99 5.71
N TRP A 104 11.84 10.99 4.87
CA TRP A 104 11.23 12.25 5.26
C TRP A 104 10.80 13.08 4.07
N ILE A 105 9.82 13.95 4.31
CA ILE A 105 9.49 15.05 3.39
C ILE A 105 9.40 16.36 4.15
N GLU A 106 9.67 17.45 3.46
CA GLU A 106 9.47 18.81 3.98
C GLU A 106 8.13 19.35 3.46
N VAL A 107 7.31 19.84 4.38
CA VAL A 107 6.01 20.41 4.06
C VAL A 107 6.00 21.90 4.37
N GLN A 108 5.33 22.68 3.52
CA GLN A 108 5.12 24.10 3.74
C GLN A 108 3.75 24.32 4.40
N LEU A 109 3.73 25.05 5.50
CA LEU A 109 2.52 25.40 6.24
C LEU A 109 1.96 26.75 5.77
N GLU A 110 0.68 27.02 6.06
CA GLU A 110 -0.01 28.22 5.63
C GLU A 110 0.61 29.52 6.18
N ASP A 111 1.26 29.45 7.34
CA ASP A 111 1.98 30.59 7.94
C ASP A 111 3.35 30.88 7.28
N GLY A 112 3.70 30.09 6.23
CA GLY A 112 4.95 30.20 5.49
C GLY A 112 6.14 29.50 6.15
N THR A 113 5.95 28.83 7.27
CA THR A 113 6.99 27.99 7.89
C THR A 113 7.09 26.64 7.19
N THR A 114 8.22 25.98 7.32
CA THR A 114 8.42 24.60 6.85
C THR A 114 8.57 23.64 8.01
N LYS A 115 8.08 22.43 7.82
CA LYS A 115 8.22 21.36 8.80
C LYS A 115 8.68 20.08 8.12
N LYS A 116 9.66 19.42 8.70
CA LYS A 116 10.10 18.08 8.28
C LYS A 116 9.22 17.05 8.97
N ILE A 117 8.59 16.18 8.18
CA ILE A 117 7.80 15.04 8.65
C ILE A 117 8.58 13.76 8.31
N GLY A 118 8.85 12.95 9.33
CA GLY A 118 9.51 11.67 9.17
C GLY A 118 8.61 10.64 8.50
N ILE A 119 9.22 9.71 7.79
CA ILE A 119 8.57 8.52 7.22
C ILE A 119 9.29 7.31 7.79
N GLU A 120 8.57 6.53 8.59
CA GLU A 120 9.12 5.35 9.26
C GLU A 120 9.56 4.31 8.23
N ARG A 121 8.62 3.96 7.32
CA ARG A 121 8.86 2.96 6.26
C ARG A 121 7.97 3.18 5.05
N ALA A 122 8.41 2.63 3.95
CA ALA A 122 7.59 2.34 2.78
C ALA A 122 7.72 0.85 2.48
N HIS A 123 6.59 0.16 2.32
CA HIS A 123 6.60 -1.27 2.04
C HIS A 123 5.70 -1.63 0.88
N LEU A 124 6.10 -2.69 0.16
CA LEU A 124 5.34 -3.23 -0.96
C LEU A 124 4.34 -4.25 -0.45
N GLU A 125 3.13 -4.23 -1.00
CA GLU A 125 2.10 -5.21 -0.69
C GLU A 125 1.14 -5.42 -1.87
N GLU A 126 0.30 -6.44 -1.76
CA GLU A 126 -0.80 -6.67 -2.68
C GLU A 126 -2.11 -6.09 -2.14
N ASP A 127 -2.93 -5.52 -3.02
CA ASP A 127 -4.28 -5.10 -2.64
C ASP A 127 -5.20 -6.31 -2.46
N ALA A 128 -6.23 -6.15 -1.65
CA ALA A 128 -7.34 -7.09 -1.53
C ALA A 128 -8.37 -6.89 -2.66
N GLY A 129 -9.25 -7.84 -2.86
CA GLY A 129 -10.42 -7.68 -3.73
C GLY A 129 -11.35 -6.57 -3.24
N LYS A 130 -12.38 -6.30 -4.01
CA LYS A 130 -13.45 -5.37 -3.62
C LYS A 130 -14.63 -6.17 -3.04
N ASN A 131 -15.00 -5.89 -1.81
CA ASN A 131 -16.17 -6.47 -1.16
C ASN A 131 -17.29 -5.42 -1.05
N THR A 132 -18.47 -5.75 -1.54
CA THR A 132 -19.66 -4.90 -1.45
C THR A 132 -20.72 -5.64 -0.64
N HIS A 133 -21.10 -5.07 0.50
CA HIS A 133 -22.19 -5.60 1.32
C HIS A 133 -23.54 -5.20 0.73
N GLY A 134 -24.31 -6.20 0.30
CA GLY A 134 -25.66 -6.00 -0.21
C GLY A 134 -26.68 -5.80 0.91
N THR A 135 -27.80 -5.16 0.59
CA THR A 135 -28.94 -5.01 1.50
C THR A 135 -29.79 -6.29 1.61
N ASP A 136 -29.51 -7.27 0.79
CA ASP A 136 -30.16 -8.59 0.69
C ASP A 136 -29.53 -9.67 1.58
N GLY A 137 -28.51 -9.30 2.38
CA GLY A 137 -27.79 -10.20 3.28
C GLY A 137 -26.64 -10.96 2.62
N PHE A 138 -26.28 -10.62 1.37
CA PHE A 138 -25.13 -11.18 0.67
C PHE A 138 -23.97 -10.21 0.61
N SER A 139 -22.77 -10.76 0.44
CA SER A 139 -21.56 -10.00 0.09
C SER A 139 -21.16 -10.36 -1.36
N TYR A 140 -20.89 -9.32 -2.16
CA TYR A 140 -20.49 -9.45 -3.54
C TYR A 140 -19.00 -9.15 -3.65
N VAL A 141 -18.23 -10.12 -4.12
CA VAL A 141 -16.77 -10.03 -4.19
C VAL A 141 -16.32 -9.92 -5.63
N ASP A 142 -15.56 -8.86 -5.91
CA ASP A 142 -14.86 -8.65 -7.16
C ASP A 142 -13.35 -8.75 -6.93
N LEU A 143 -12.73 -9.75 -7.52
CA LEU A 143 -11.28 -10.03 -7.36
C LEU A 143 -10.41 -9.36 -8.43
N ASN A 144 -10.95 -8.46 -9.26
CA ASN A 144 -10.15 -7.72 -10.23
C ASN A 144 -9.04 -6.91 -9.54
N ARG A 145 -9.32 -6.33 -8.36
CA ARG A 145 -8.33 -5.57 -7.57
C ARG A 145 -7.38 -6.47 -6.77
N GLN A 146 -7.77 -7.71 -6.46
CA GLN A 146 -6.92 -8.65 -5.72
C GLN A 146 -5.54 -8.78 -6.37
N GLY A 147 -4.48 -8.46 -5.64
CA GLY A 147 -3.11 -8.53 -6.13
C GLY A 147 -2.62 -7.31 -6.93
N VAL A 148 -3.42 -6.24 -7.06
CA VAL A 148 -2.95 -4.96 -7.60
C VAL A 148 -1.80 -4.47 -6.70
N PRO A 149 -0.67 -4.02 -7.29
CA PRO A 149 0.48 -3.62 -6.50
C PRO A 149 0.22 -2.34 -5.71
N LEU A 150 0.51 -2.37 -4.42
CA LEU A 150 0.49 -1.21 -3.53
C LEU A 150 1.88 -0.93 -2.98
N ILE A 151 2.12 0.36 -2.70
CA ILE A 151 3.12 0.80 -1.73
C ILE A 151 2.39 1.49 -0.60
N GLU A 152 2.62 1.06 0.63
CA GLU A 152 2.13 1.73 1.83
C GLU A 152 3.25 2.57 2.42
N ILE A 153 2.96 3.85 2.66
CA ILE A 153 3.89 4.84 3.20
C ILE A 153 3.41 5.19 4.61
N VAL A 154 4.20 4.84 5.61
CA VAL A 154 3.88 5.04 7.02
C VAL A 154 4.70 6.22 7.55
N SER A 155 4.03 7.31 7.95
CA SER A 155 4.71 8.46 8.54
C SER A 155 5.07 8.21 10.00
N GLU A 156 6.09 8.93 10.49
CA GLU A 156 6.25 9.12 11.92
C GLU A 156 5.08 9.92 12.50
N ALA A 157 4.87 9.80 13.80
CA ALA A 157 3.82 10.53 14.52
C ALA A 157 4.23 11.97 14.85
N ASP A 158 4.69 12.70 13.83
CA ASP A 158 5.29 14.03 13.96
C ASP A 158 4.28 15.18 13.84
N MET A 159 3.12 14.90 13.26
CA MET A 159 2.10 15.93 13.02
C MET A 159 1.30 16.21 14.29
N ARG A 160 0.94 17.50 14.48
CA ARG A 160 0.26 18.00 15.66
C ARG A 160 -1.06 18.69 15.38
N SER A 161 -1.39 18.89 14.08
CA SER A 161 -2.65 19.52 13.69
C SER A 161 -3.21 18.95 12.38
N PRO A 162 -4.51 19.14 12.09
CA PRO A 162 -5.11 18.77 10.81
C PRO A 162 -4.46 19.47 9.61
N GLU A 163 -4.01 20.72 9.79
CA GLU A 163 -3.33 21.50 8.75
C GLU A 163 -1.99 20.88 8.38
N GLU A 164 -1.23 20.41 9.35
CA GLU A 164 0.02 19.68 9.11
C GLU A 164 -0.24 18.35 8.37
N ALA A 165 -1.30 17.61 8.74
CA ALA A 165 -1.69 16.38 8.06
C ALA A 165 -2.12 16.65 6.61
N TYR A 166 -2.86 17.73 6.37
CA TYR A 166 -3.24 18.15 5.02
C TYR A 166 -2.03 18.56 4.17
N ALA A 167 -1.11 19.34 4.74
CA ALA A 167 0.12 19.73 4.07
C ALA A 167 0.99 18.52 3.72
N TYR A 168 1.10 17.53 4.63
CA TYR A 168 1.79 16.27 4.39
C TYR A 168 1.20 15.51 3.21
N LEU A 169 -0.13 15.29 3.20
CA LEU A 169 -0.80 14.58 2.12
C LEU A 169 -0.69 15.32 0.78
N THR A 170 -0.68 16.65 0.81
CA THR A 170 -0.51 17.49 -0.38
C THR A 170 0.91 17.36 -0.95
N ALA A 171 1.92 17.34 -0.09
CA ALA A 171 3.31 17.18 -0.51
C ALA A 171 3.63 15.75 -0.97
N LEU A 172 2.97 14.76 -0.38
CA LEU A 172 3.13 13.34 -0.75
C LEU A 172 2.53 13.03 -2.12
N LYS A 173 1.49 13.73 -2.54
CA LYS A 173 0.80 13.57 -3.83
C LYS A 173 1.63 14.07 -5.02
#